data_06be8412086fa0ff971f74a10cda574c
#
_entry.id   06be8412086fa0ff971f74a10cda574c
#
_cell.length_a   1.000
_cell.length_b   1.000
_cell.length_c   1.000
_cell.angle_alpha   90.00
_cell.angle_beta   90.00
_cell.angle_gamma   90.00
#
_symmetry.space_group_name_H-M   'P 1'
#
loop_
_entity.id
_entity.type
_entity.pdbx_description
1 polymer ?
#
loop_
_entity_poly.entity_id
_entity_poly.type
_entity_poly.pdbx_seq_one_letter_code
_entity_poly.pdbx_strand_id
1 'polypeptide(L)'
;MNHTIFLEKHKEHNAKLVDFAGWEMPINYPDGIIKESNFVRDDAGMFDVSHMGRVEISGKNSRDLIQKMLPINIDSLEASIAKYTLLINDKEQILDDLIVYQISDEKFLLVINASNTDEDLKWIKSINNDSIIENITEKTGMLAIQGPNAIKKINSITNNSLVDLGRYRHKEINLGGASVFVARTGYTGEDGVEIIIPNSHANAIWDNLDKLSINPCGLGARDLLRIEAGLHLYGHEITKESNPYNIGLGRLLETSSKNYINYEYINGDKIKEGKDVLVGLIVKDRGIAREGNEIYINDKIIGKITSGTHSPRIKSAIAIGKLNKKFNNSKNTVKIKVREKYLEAEIIKLPFYRRKK
;
A
#
# COMPACT_ATOMS: atom_id res chain seq x y z
N MET A 1 13.21 -4.98 -18.78
CA MET A 1 12.61 -4.11 -17.78
C MET A 1 11.27 -3.64 -18.33
N ASN A 2 10.21 -3.75 -17.56
CA ASN A 2 8.88 -3.32 -17.96
C ASN A 2 8.74 -1.80 -17.86
N HIS A 3 7.82 -1.24 -18.64
CA HIS A 3 7.55 0.20 -18.65
C HIS A 3 6.07 0.45 -18.40
N THR A 4 5.75 1.49 -17.64
CA THR A 4 4.38 1.94 -17.51
C THR A 4 3.97 2.77 -18.73
N ILE A 5 2.67 2.98 -18.91
CA ILE A 5 2.14 3.86 -19.96
C ILE A 5 2.61 5.32 -19.81
N PHE A 6 3.08 5.69 -18.62
CA PHE A 6 3.54 7.05 -18.28
C PHE A 6 5.04 7.25 -18.38
N LEU A 7 5.82 6.28 -18.92
CA LEU A 7 7.27 6.40 -19.00
C LEU A 7 7.73 7.71 -19.69
N GLU A 8 7.10 8.06 -20.82
CA GLU A 8 7.48 9.30 -21.54
C GLU A 8 7.12 10.55 -20.70
N LYS A 9 6.02 10.52 -19.94
CA LYS A 9 5.68 11.60 -19.00
C LYS A 9 6.73 11.74 -17.90
N HIS A 10 7.26 10.64 -17.38
CA HIS A 10 8.36 10.70 -16.41
C HIS A 10 9.61 11.34 -17.01
N LYS A 11 9.95 11.01 -18.26
CA LYS A 11 11.08 11.62 -18.97
C LYS A 11 10.87 13.12 -19.26
N GLU A 12 9.67 13.50 -19.72
CA GLU A 12 9.27 14.90 -19.94
C GLU A 12 9.45 15.74 -18.66
N HIS A 13 9.12 15.18 -17.50
CA HIS A 13 9.30 15.81 -16.19
C HIS A 13 10.70 15.60 -15.57
N ASN A 14 11.68 15.11 -16.34
CA ASN A 14 13.05 14.86 -15.88
C ASN A 14 13.15 13.98 -14.62
N ALA A 15 12.33 12.95 -14.52
CA ALA A 15 12.37 12.02 -13.41
C ALA A 15 13.68 11.22 -13.39
N LYS A 16 14.20 10.95 -12.20
CA LYS A 16 15.26 9.96 -12.02
C LYS A 16 14.64 8.58 -11.96
N LEU A 17 14.88 7.79 -13.01
CA LEU A 17 14.33 6.44 -13.13
C LEU A 17 15.24 5.38 -12.48
N VAL A 18 14.63 4.36 -11.94
CA VAL A 18 15.29 3.20 -11.31
C VAL A 18 14.52 1.92 -11.62
N ASP A 19 15.19 0.78 -11.52
CA ASP A 19 14.51 -0.51 -11.49
C ASP A 19 13.79 -0.70 -10.14
N PHE A 20 12.49 -0.94 -10.21
CA PHE A 20 11.66 -1.29 -9.08
C PHE A 20 10.79 -2.49 -9.43
N ALA A 21 11.08 -3.64 -8.85
CA ALA A 21 10.36 -4.90 -9.11
C ALA A 21 10.28 -5.25 -10.62
N GLY A 22 11.35 -4.99 -11.38
CA GLY A 22 11.43 -5.24 -12.82
C GLY A 22 10.77 -4.17 -13.70
N TRP A 23 10.29 -3.06 -13.11
CA TRP A 23 9.70 -1.91 -13.79
C TRP A 23 10.62 -0.69 -13.73
N GLU A 24 10.72 0.06 -14.82
CA GLU A 24 11.41 1.35 -14.84
C GLU A 24 10.49 2.43 -14.25
N MET A 25 10.81 2.86 -13.01
CA MET A 25 9.94 3.73 -12.21
C MET A 25 10.65 4.99 -11.73
N PRO A 26 9.94 6.13 -11.57
CA PRO A 26 10.51 7.35 -11.02
C PRO A 26 10.79 7.21 -9.52
N ILE A 27 12.07 7.30 -9.11
CA ILE A 27 12.41 7.37 -7.69
C ILE A 27 12.11 8.76 -7.12
N ASN A 28 12.38 9.81 -7.90
CA ASN A 28 12.03 11.20 -7.62
C ASN A 28 12.07 12.03 -8.91
N TYR A 29 11.46 13.21 -8.85
CA TYR A 29 11.56 14.27 -9.84
C TYR A 29 12.56 15.34 -9.38
N PRO A 30 12.83 16.42 -10.18
CA PRO A 30 13.84 17.43 -9.84
C PRO A 30 13.62 18.12 -8.48
N ASP A 31 12.38 18.21 -8.02
CA ASP A 31 12.04 18.78 -6.71
C ASP A 31 12.54 17.95 -5.53
N GLY A 32 12.76 16.67 -5.73
CA GLY A 32 13.30 15.73 -4.74
C GLY A 32 12.27 15.26 -3.71
N ILE A 33 12.60 14.14 -3.07
CA ILE A 33 11.72 13.35 -2.20
C ILE A 33 11.00 14.20 -1.14
N ILE A 34 11.72 15.11 -0.48
CA ILE A 34 11.16 15.91 0.63
C ILE A 34 10.11 16.90 0.11
N LYS A 35 10.40 17.61 -0.99
CA LYS A 35 9.46 18.59 -1.55
C LYS A 35 8.23 17.88 -2.15
N GLU A 36 8.44 16.75 -2.84
CA GLU A 36 7.37 15.92 -3.35
C GLU A 36 6.45 15.42 -2.22
N SER A 37 7.01 14.98 -1.09
CA SER A 37 6.21 14.58 0.06
C SER A 37 5.41 15.75 0.64
N ASN A 38 5.96 16.97 0.60
CA ASN A 38 5.24 18.17 1.05
C ASN A 38 4.10 18.55 0.09
N PHE A 39 4.23 18.34 -1.23
CA PHE A 39 3.10 18.52 -2.15
C PHE A 39 1.89 17.70 -1.70
N VAL A 40 2.12 16.43 -1.34
CA VAL A 40 1.06 15.54 -0.87
C VAL A 40 0.49 15.96 0.48
N ARG A 41 1.34 16.43 1.41
CA ARG A 41 0.90 16.86 2.74
C ARG A 41 0.17 18.18 2.76
N ASP A 42 0.54 19.11 1.88
CA ASP A 42 0.05 20.49 1.93
C ASP A 42 -1.01 20.79 0.87
N ASP A 43 -1.06 20.03 -0.23
CA ASP A 43 -1.96 20.26 -1.36
C ASP A 43 -2.42 18.95 -2.01
N ALA A 44 -1.78 18.56 -3.11
CA ALA A 44 -2.01 17.31 -3.82
C ALA A 44 -0.78 16.92 -4.64
N GLY A 45 -0.46 15.63 -4.64
CA GLY A 45 0.55 15.02 -5.51
C GLY A 45 -0.02 13.79 -6.22
N MET A 46 0.55 13.44 -7.38
CA MET A 46 0.20 12.22 -8.11
C MET A 46 1.36 11.26 -8.20
N PHE A 47 1.07 9.99 -8.07
CA PHE A 47 2.04 8.90 -8.20
C PHE A 47 1.61 7.99 -9.34
N ASP A 48 2.53 7.65 -10.23
CA ASP A 48 2.34 6.50 -11.10
C ASP A 48 2.48 5.22 -10.26
N VAL A 49 1.42 4.45 -10.21
CA VAL A 49 1.36 3.15 -9.55
C VAL A 49 0.93 2.05 -10.53
N SER A 50 1.17 2.28 -11.83
CA SER A 50 0.80 1.35 -12.90
C SER A 50 1.58 0.05 -12.90
N HIS A 51 2.66 -0.04 -12.12
CA HIS A 51 3.38 -1.29 -11.88
C HIS A 51 2.63 -2.28 -10.98
N MET A 52 1.67 -1.79 -10.16
CA MET A 52 0.81 -2.67 -9.35
C MET A 52 0.02 -3.61 -10.25
N GLY A 53 -0.14 -4.88 -9.85
CA GLY A 53 -0.97 -5.82 -10.59
C GLY A 53 -2.47 -5.46 -10.49
N ARG A 54 -3.21 -5.46 -11.61
CA ARG A 54 -4.67 -5.33 -11.68
C ARG A 54 -5.23 -6.59 -12.26
N VAL A 55 -5.97 -7.34 -11.45
CA VAL A 55 -6.53 -8.64 -11.82
C VAL A 55 -8.04 -8.60 -11.71
N GLU A 56 -8.75 -8.78 -12.82
CA GLU A 56 -10.17 -8.99 -12.83
C GLU A 56 -10.49 -10.48 -12.66
N ILE A 57 -11.45 -10.78 -11.78
CA ILE A 57 -11.99 -12.12 -11.58
C ILE A 57 -13.50 -12.03 -11.82
N SER A 58 -14.02 -12.79 -12.77
CA SER A 58 -15.43 -12.70 -13.16
C SER A 58 -16.04 -14.06 -13.48
N GLY A 59 -17.38 -14.06 -13.60
CA GLY A 59 -18.18 -15.25 -13.89
C GLY A 59 -18.87 -15.83 -12.66
N LYS A 60 -19.75 -16.78 -12.89
CA LYS A 60 -20.68 -17.36 -11.90
C LYS A 60 -20.00 -17.82 -10.61
N ASN A 61 -18.76 -18.34 -10.69
CA ASN A 61 -18.03 -18.89 -9.54
C ASN A 61 -17.02 -17.89 -8.95
N SER A 62 -16.98 -16.65 -9.44
CA SER A 62 -16.00 -15.64 -8.99
C SER A 62 -16.14 -15.31 -7.50
N ARG A 63 -17.38 -15.20 -7.02
CA ARG A 63 -17.67 -14.94 -5.62
C ARG A 63 -17.13 -16.02 -4.69
N ASP A 64 -17.32 -17.30 -5.07
CA ASP A 64 -16.82 -18.45 -4.31
C ASP A 64 -15.28 -18.50 -4.33
N LEU A 65 -14.64 -18.17 -5.46
CA LEU A 65 -13.19 -18.08 -5.55
C LEU A 65 -12.63 -17.00 -4.62
N ILE A 66 -13.21 -15.78 -4.64
CA ILE A 66 -12.82 -14.69 -3.73
C ILE A 66 -12.98 -15.10 -2.26
N GLN A 67 -14.12 -15.70 -1.89
CA GLN A 67 -14.33 -16.18 -0.52
C GLN A 67 -13.32 -17.27 -0.11
N LYS A 68 -12.97 -18.17 -1.04
CA LYS A 68 -12.02 -19.26 -0.79
C LYS A 68 -10.60 -18.76 -0.57
N MET A 69 -10.17 -17.71 -1.27
CA MET A 69 -8.79 -17.25 -1.26
C MET A 69 -8.49 -16.12 -0.27
N LEU A 70 -9.51 -15.36 0.15
CA LEU A 70 -9.33 -14.20 1.05
C LEU A 70 -10.00 -14.43 2.40
N PRO A 71 -9.33 -14.11 3.52
CA PRO A 71 -9.89 -14.21 4.86
C PRO A 71 -10.86 -13.05 5.16
N ILE A 72 -11.88 -12.91 4.33
CA ILE A 72 -12.93 -11.89 4.44
C ILE A 72 -14.30 -12.57 4.51
N ASN A 73 -15.29 -11.88 5.01
CA ASN A 73 -16.69 -12.28 4.80
C ASN A 73 -17.18 -11.63 3.52
N ILE A 74 -17.31 -12.40 2.45
CA ILE A 74 -17.74 -11.91 1.13
C ILE A 74 -19.16 -11.35 1.17
N ASP A 75 -20.03 -11.84 2.06
CA ASP A 75 -21.41 -11.36 2.18
C ASP A 75 -21.48 -9.95 2.80
N SER A 76 -20.42 -9.53 3.49
CA SER A 76 -20.27 -8.16 3.99
C SER A 76 -19.62 -7.20 2.97
N LEU A 77 -19.15 -7.71 1.84
CA LEU A 77 -18.58 -6.92 0.77
C LEU A 77 -19.70 -6.53 -0.21
N GLU A 78 -20.25 -5.34 -0.03
CA GLU A 78 -21.26 -4.76 -0.91
C GLU A 78 -20.63 -4.23 -2.21
N ALA A 79 -21.42 -4.15 -3.26
CA ALA A 79 -21.01 -3.43 -4.48
C ALA A 79 -20.56 -2.00 -4.12
N SER A 80 -19.51 -1.52 -4.79
CA SER A 80 -18.82 -0.25 -4.52
C SER A 80 -17.94 -0.19 -3.26
N ILE A 81 -17.75 -1.29 -2.52
CA ILE A 81 -16.83 -1.34 -1.38
C ILE A 81 -15.48 -1.94 -1.82
N ALA A 82 -14.41 -1.36 -1.28
CA ALA A 82 -13.05 -1.88 -1.32
C ALA A 82 -12.67 -2.45 0.05
N LYS A 83 -11.96 -3.57 0.08
CA LYS A 83 -11.45 -4.14 1.33
C LYS A 83 -9.95 -4.44 1.19
N TYR A 84 -9.15 -3.88 2.10
CA TYR A 84 -7.74 -4.26 2.25
C TYR A 84 -7.67 -5.55 3.05
N THR A 85 -6.94 -6.54 2.55
CA THR A 85 -6.85 -7.88 3.12
C THR A 85 -5.54 -8.56 2.76
N LEU A 86 -5.34 -9.79 3.24
CA LEU A 86 -4.17 -10.61 2.97
C LEU A 86 -4.53 -11.75 2.01
N LEU A 87 -3.61 -12.10 1.13
CA LEU A 87 -3.64 -13.33 0.35
C LEU A 87 -2.79 -14.37 1.07
N ILE A 88 -3.43 -15.43 1.58
CA ILE A 88 -2.75 -16.48 2.37
C ILE A 88 -2.95 -17.82 1.67
N ASN A 89 -1.84 -18.51 1.35
CA ASN A 89 -1.88 -19.78 0.65
C ASN A 89 -2.17 -20.97 1.60
N ASP A 90 -2.31 -22.15 1.03
CA ASP A 90 -2.56 -23.41 1.74
C ASP A 90 -1.40 -23.89 2.64
N LYS A 91 -0.25 -23.22 2.56
CA LYS A 91 0.92 -23.44 3.43
C LYS A 91 1.02 -22.42 4.57
N GLU A 92 -0.06 -21.69 4.82
CA GLU A 92 -0.13 -20.68 5.90
C GLU A 92 0.79 -19.47 5.69
N GLN A 93 1.25 -19.25 4.45
CA GLN A 93 2.14 -18.14 4.09
C GLN A 93 1.35 -16.96 3.54
N ILE A 94 1.73 -15.75 3.92
CA ILE A 94 1.20 -14.52 3.31
C ILE A 94 1.88 -14.34 1.95
N LEU A 95 1.14 -14.56 0.86
CA LEU A 95 1.64 -14.31 -0.50
C LEU A 95 1.66 -12.83 -0.81
N ASP A 96 0.59 -12.11 -0.40
CA ASP A 96 0.48 -10.67 -0.65
C ASP A 96 -0.45 -9.98 0.36
N ASP A 97 -0.39 -8.66 0.39
CA ASP A 97 -1.41 -7.77 0.91
C ASP A 97 -2.03 -6.99 -0.24
N LEU A 98 -3.34 -7.00 -0.34
CA LEU A 98 -4.04 -6.50 -1.52
C LEU A 98 -5.33 -5.76 -1.19
N ILE A 99 -5.85 -5.04 -2.18
CA ILE A 99 -7.20 -4.49 -2.11
C ILE A 99 -8.09 -5.26 -3.07
N VAL A 100 -9.23 -5.75 -2.57
CA VAL A 100 -10.30 -6.34 -3.36
C VAL A 100 -11.45 -5.35 -3.48
N TYR A 101 -11.97 -5.18 -4.70
CA TYR A 101 -13.12 -4.36 -5.04
C TYR A 101 -14.22 -5.26 -5.59
N GLN A 102 -15.43 -5.15 -5.07
CA GLN A 102 -16.59 -5.79 -5.68
C GLN A 102 -17.21 -4.84 -6.70
N ILE A 103 -17.10 -5.17 -7.98
CA ILE A 103 -17.66 -4.39 -9.10
C ILE A 103 -19.14 -4.74 -9.29
N SER A 104 -19.46 -6.03 -9.23
CA SER A 104 -20.81 -6.59 -9.25
C SER A 104 -20.81 -7.92 -8.50
N ASP A 105 -21.95 -8.59 -8.43
CA ASP A 105 -22.06 -9.90 -7.75
C ASP A 105 -21.15 -10.99 -8.35
N GLU A 106 -20.85 -10.89 -9.64
CA GLU A 106 -20.03 -11.85 -10.39
C GLU A 106 -18.75 -11.23 -10.96
N LYS A 107 -18.33 -10.04 -10.48
CA LYS A 107 -17.10 -9.40 -10.95
C LYS A 107 -16.36 -8.68 -9.83
N PHE A 108 -15.09 -9.00 -9.69
CA PHE A 108 -14.18 -8.44 -8.71
C PHE A 108 -12.90 -7.93 -9.37
N LEU A 109 -12.31 -6.90 -8.80
CA LEU A 109 -11.00 -6.38 -9.18
C LEU A 109 -10.06 -6.49 -7.98
N LEU A 110 -8.88 -7.04 -8.21
CA LEU A 110 -7.79 -7.07 -7.22
C LEU A 110 -6.71 -6.09 -7.66
N VAL A 111 -6.18 -5.33 -6.69
CA VAL A 111 -4.94 -4.56 -6.85
C VAL A 111 -3.91 -5.19 -5.93
N ILE A 112 -2.86 -5.75 -6.53
CA ILE A 112 -1.82 -6.60 -5.91
C ILE A 112 -0.43 -5.97 -6.08
N ASN A 113 0.53 -6.35 -5.24
CA ASN A 113 1.88 -5.81 -5.32
C ASN A 113 2.60 -6.26 -6.59
N ALA A 114 3.36 -5.34 -7.21
CA ALA A 114 4.06 -5.59 -8.47
C ALA A 114 5.01 -6.78 -8.40
N SER A 115 5.77 -6.91 -7.32
CA SER A 115 6.74 -8.01 -7.13
C SER A 115 6.08 -9.39 -7.00
N ASN A 116 4.80 -9.44 -6.61
CA ASN A 116 4.10 -10.68 -6.27
C ASN A 116 3.13 -11.13 -7.38
N THR A 117 2.88 -10.26 -8.38
CA THR A 117 1.85 -10.46 -9.41
C THR A 117 1.87 -11.84 -10.06
N ASP A 118 3.03 -12.32 -10.47
CA ASP A 118 3.14 -13.61 -11.15
C ASP A 118 2.91 -14.80 -10.21
N GLU A 119 3.41 -14.73 -8.98
CA GLU A 119 3.22 -15.77 -7.97
C GLU A 119 1.75 -15.82 -7.53
N ASP A 120 1.15 -14.68 -7.28
CA ASP A 120 -0.26 -14.56 -6.90
C ASP A 120 -1.18 -15.11 -7.99
N LEU A 121 -0.97 -14.69 -9.24
CA LEU A 121 -1.74 -15.21 -10.37
C LEU A 121 -1.60 -16.72 -10.52
N LYS A 122 -0.39 -17.25 -10.36
CA LYS A 122 -0.14 -18.68 -10.42
C LYS A 122 -0.92 -19.43 -9.33
N TRP A 123 -0.89 -18.91 -8.11
CA TRP A 123 -1.61 -19.51 -6.98
C TRP A 123 -3.13 -19.40 -7.16
N ILE A 124 -3.65 -18.21 -7.51
CA ILE A 124 -5.09 -17.99 -7.74
C ILE A 124 -5.61 -18.93 -8.83
N LYS A 125 -4.87 -19.09 -9.95
CA LYS A 125 -5.22 -20.02 -11.02
C LYS A 125 -5.22 -21.48 -10.57
N SER A 126 -4.34 -21.87 -9.64
CA SER A 126 -4.25 -23.24 -9.14
C SER A 126 -5.46 -23.68 -8.28
N ILE A 127 -6.15 -22.72 -7.66
CA ILE A 127 -7.34 -22.97 -6.83
C ILE A 127 -8.65 -22.54 -7.52
N ASN A 128 -8.54 -22.07 -8.77
CA ASN A 128 -9.67 -21.58 -9.57
C ASN A 128 -10.71 -22.69 -9.82
N ASN A 129 -11.97 -22.31 -9.87
CA ASN A 129 -13.14 -23.13 -10.05
C ASN A 129 -14.00 -22.63 -11.23
N ASP A 130 -13.39 -22.49 -12.41
CA ASP A 130 -14.01 -22.04 -13.66
C ASP A 130 -14.36 -20.53 -13.69
N SER A 131 -13.80 -19.71 -12.83
CA SER A 131 -13.87 -18.27 -12.95
C SER A 131 -12.96 -17.77 -14.07
N ILE A 132 -13.31 -16.66 -14.70
CA ILE A 132 -12.46 -15.96 -15.68
C ILE A 132 -11.50 -15.07 -14.90
N ILE A 133 -10.19 -15.28 -15.09
CA ILE A 133 -9.13 -14.49 -14.45
C ILE A 133 -8.37 -13.75 -15.54
N GLU A 134 -8.43 -12.43 -15.52
CA GLU A 134 -7.79 -11.57 -16.51
C GLU A 134 -6.82 -10.58 -15.81
N ASN A 135 -5.55 -10.61 -16.21
CA ASN A 135 -4.58 -9.60 -15.84
C ASN A 135 -4.71 -8.41 -16.79
N ILE A 136 -5.22 -7.27 -16.29
CA ILE A 136 -5.41 -6.04 -17.06
C ILE A 136 -4.30 -5.02 -16.84
N THR A 137 -3.20 -5.39 -16.20
CA THR A 137 -2.09 -4.50 -15.83
C THR A 137 -1.53 -3.78 -17.05
N GLU A 138 -1.27 -4.49 -18.15
CA GLU A 138 -0.72 -3.90 -19.37
C GLU A 138 -1.74 -3.14 -20.23
N LYS A 139 -3.05 -3.30 -19.94
CA LYS A 139 -4.13 -2.62 -20.67
C LYS A 139 -4.50 -1.27 -20.09
N THR A 140 -4.01 -0.99 -18.88
CA THR A 140 -4.44 0.16 -18.09
C THR A 140 -3.26 0.88 -17.43
N GLY A 141 -3.34 2.19 -17.27
CA GLY A 141 -2.52 2.94 -16.31
C GLY A 141 -3.24 3.05 -14.96
N MET A 142 -2.47 3.31 -13.92
CA MET A 142 -3.01 3.58 -12.58
C MET A 142 -2.28 4.75 -11.93
N LEU A 143 -3.04 5.76 -11.52
CA LEU A 143 -2.53 6.94 -10.82
C LEU A 143 -3.14 7.04 -9.42
N ALA A 144 -2.30 7.31 -8.42
CA ALA A 144 -2.74 7.67 -7.08
C ALA A 144 -2.62 9.20 -6.91
N ILE A 145 -3.74 9.89 -6.69
CA ILE A 145 -3.79 11.34 -6.45
C ILE A 145 -4.13 11.55 -4.98
N GLN A 146 -3.19 12.09 -4.23
CA GLN A 146 -3.22 12.10 -2.77
C GLN A 146 -2.94 13.49 -2.22
N GLY A 147 -3.64 13.87 -1.15
CA GLY A 147 -3.46 15.13 -0.44
C GLY A 147 -4.78 15.79 -0.05
N PRO A 148 -4.76 16.81 0.83
CA PRO A 148 -5.97 17.45 1.35
C PRO A 148 -6.84 18.10 0.27
N ASN A 149 -6.25 18.53 -0.85
CA ASN A 149 -6.97 19.14 -1.96
C ASN A 149 -7.20 18.19 -3.15
N ALA A 150 -6.77 16.93 -3.08
CA ALA A 150 -6.84 15.96 -4.19
C ALA A 150 -8.28 15.82 -4.73
N ILE A 151 -9.23 15.53 -3.86
CA ILE A 151 -10.65 15.37 -4.22
C ILE A 151 -11.22 16.64 -4.86
N LYS A 152 -10.94 17.81 -4.28
CA LYS A 152 -11.40 19.10 -4.79
C LYS A 152 -10.87 19.37 -6.20
N LYS A 153 -9.58 19.11 -6.42
CA LYS A 153 -8.93 19.32 -7.73
C LYS A 153 -9.51 18.40 -8.80
N ILE A 154 -9.66 17.10 -8.51
CA ILE A 154 -10.24 16.16 -9.46
C ILE A 154 -11.70 16.52 -9.78
N ASN A 155 -12.47 16.93 -8.78
CA ASN A 155 -13.86 17.36 -9.00
C ASN A 155 -13.99 18.55 -9.96
N SER A 156 -12.97 19.35 -10.16
CA SER A 156 -13.02 20.48 -11.11
C SER A 156 -12.94 20.07 -12.58
N ILE A 157 -12.57 18.82 -12.88
CA ILE A 157 -12.40 18.29 -14.24
C ILE A 157 -13.28 17.06 -14.51
N THR A 158 -14.21 16.74 -13.63
CA THR A 158 -15.19 15.69 -13.83
C THR A 158 -16.61 16.20 -13.55
N ASN A 159 -17.59 15.66 -14.28
CA ASN A 159 -19.02 15.94 -14.03
C ASN A 159 -19.59 15.06 -12.89
N ASN A 160 -18.77 14.17 -12.31
CA ASN A 160 -19.18 13.23 -11.27
C ASN A 160 -18.62 13.69 -9.93
N SER A 161 -19.46 14.00 -8.94
CA SER A 161 -18.98 14.36 -7.59
C SER A 161 -18.22 13.19 -6.95
N LEU A 162 -17.02 13.47 -6.44
CA LEU A 162 -16.24 12.55 -5.61
C LEU A 162 -16.34 12.89 -4.10
N VAL A 163 -16.99 14.01 -3.76
CA VAL A 163 -17.13 14.46 -2.37
C VAL A 163 -17.87 13.43 -1.53
N ASP A 164 -18.93 12.85 -2.09
CA ASP A 164 -19.79 11.87 -1.42
C ASP A 164 -19.26 10.43 -1.51
N LEU A 165 -18.16 10.21 -2.24
CA LEU A 165 -17.52 8.92 -2.29
C LEU A 165 -16.85 8.63 -0.94
N GLY A 166 -17.37 7.70 -0.16
CA GLY A 166 -16.82 7.29 1.13
C GLY A 166 -15.42 6.66 1.00
N ARG A 167 -14.66 6.65 2.09
CA ARG A 167 -13.38 5.93 2.11
C ARG A 167 -13.59 4.44 1.89
N TYR A 168 -12.67 3.81 1.18
CA TYR A 168 -12.78 2.42 0.74
C TYR A 168 -14.04 2.15 -0.08
N ARG A 169 -14.51 3.18 -0.82
CA ARG A 169 -15.55 3.02 -1.84
C ARG A 169 -14.99 3.38 -3.21
N HIS A 170 -15.63 2.83 -4.22
CA HIS A 170 -15.26 3.06 -5.61
C HIS A 170 -16.48 3.34 -6.48
N LYS A 171 -16.26 3.90 -7.64
CA LYS A 171 -17.24 4.08 -8.71
C LYS A 171 -16.55 4.33 -10.04
N GLU A 172 -17.30 4.20 -11.11
CA GLU A 172 -16.89 4.71 -12.43
C GLU A 172 -17.28 6.16 -12.58
N ILE A 173 -16.41 6.95 -13.19
CA ILE A 173 -16.67 8.34 -13.56
C ILE A 173 -16.18 8.64 -14.96
N ASN A 174 -16.71 9.70 -15.59
CA ASN A 174 -16.12 10.25 -16.79
C ASN A 174 -15.04 11.27 -16.41
N LEU A 175 -13.81 11.03 -16.83
CA LEU A 175 -12.68 11.92 -16.65
C LEU A 175 -11.95 12.11 -17.99
N GLY A 176 -11.92 13.34 -18.49
CA GLY A 176 -11.28 13.63 -19.76
C GLY A 176 -11.87 12.90 -20.97
N GLY A 177 -13.17 12.57 -20.94
CA GLY A 177 -13.87 11.85 -21.99
C GLY A 177 -13.79 10.33 -21.92
N ALA A 178 -13.06 9.77 -20.93
CA ALA A 178 -12.96 8.34 -20.69
C ALA A 178 -13.78 7.91 -19.47
N SER A 179 -14.39 6.72 -19.50
CA SER A 179 -14.84 6.04 -18.29
C SER A 179 -13.62 5.50 -17.56
N VAL A 180 -13.43 5.92 -16.31
CA VAL A 180 -12.33 5.49 -15.44
C VAL A 180 -12.88 4.94 -14.13
N PHE A 181 -12.23 3.90 -13.61
CA PHE A 181 -12.50 3.40 -12.28
C PHE A 181 -11.79 4.27 -11.25
N VAL A 182 -12.51 4.75 -10.25
CA VAL A 182 -11.98 5.59 -9.16
C VAL A 182 -12.31 4.97 -7.82
N ALA A 183 -11.31 4.80 -6.98
CA ALA A 183 -11.46 4.35 -5.59
C ALA A 183 -10.91 5.40 -4.61
N ARG A 184 -11.64 5.67 -3.51
CA ARG A 184 -11.14 6.54 -2.44
C ARG A 184 -10.26 5.76 -1.49
N THR A 185 -9.09 5.39 -2.00
CA THR A 185 -8.03 4.62 -1.38
C THR A 185 -6.70 5.35 -1.52
N GLY A 186 -5.63 4.84 -0.92
CA GLY A 186 -4.31 5.42 -1.01
C GLY A 186 -3.34 4.88 0.03
N TYR A 187 -2.07 5.26 -0.11
CA TYR A 187 -0.94 4.72 0.66
C TYR A 187 -0.09 5.82 1.32
N THR A 188 -0.69 6.96 1.64
CA THR A 188 0.02 8.14 2.14
C THR A 188 -0.42 8.61 3.52
N GLY A 189 -1.55 8.12 4.01
CA GLY A 189 -2.20 8.64 5.21
C GLY A 189 -3.01 9.91 4.99
N GLU A 190 -2.91 10.52 3.79
CA GLU A 190 -3.80 11.61 3.36
C GLU A 190 -5.12 11.09 2.78
N ASP A 191 -5.99 12.02 2.41
CA ASP A 191 -7.15 11.76 1.58
C ASP A 191 -6.74 11.72 0.11
N GLY A 192 -7.56 11.10 -0.72
CA GLY A 192 -7.29 11.04 -2.14
C GLY A 192 -7.98 9.87 -2.81
N VAL A 193 -7.61 9.64 -4.05
CA VAL A 193 -8.14 8.55 -4.87
C VAL A 193 -7.03 7.83 -5.61
N GLU A 194 -7.34 6.61 -6.01
CA GLU A 194 -6.58 5.84 -6.98
C GLU A 194 -7.49 5.66 -8.21
N ILE A 195 -6.94 5.91 -9.40
CA ILE A 195 -7.67 5.93 -10.66
C ILE A 195 -7.06 4.92 -11.60
N ILE A 196 -7.85 3.98 -12.11
CA ILE A 196 -7.45 3.05 -13.16
C ILE A 196 -7.99 3.56 -14.50
N ILE A 197 -7.10 3.72 -15.46
CA ILE A 197 -7.32 4.46 -16.69
C ILE A 197 -7.02 3.57 -17.90
N PRO A 198 -7.89 3.44 -18.90
CA PRO A 198 -7.54 2.79 -20.17
C PRO A 198 -6.33 3.47 -20.81
N ASN A 199 -5.37 2.69 -21.31
CA ASN A 199 -4.11 3.21 -21.87
C ASN A 199 -4.32 4.29 -22.93
N SER A 200 -5.38 4.17 -23.75
CA SER A 200 -5.71 5.15 -24.79
C SER A 200 -5.98 6.58 -24.29
N HIS A 201 -6.28 6.74 -23.00
CA HIS A 201 -6.61 8.02 -22.37
C HIS A 201 -5.59 8.45 -21.29
N ALA A 202 -4.64 7.58 -20.97
CA ALA A 202 -3.74 7.76 -19.83
C ALA A 202 -2.95 9.08 -19.90
N ASN A 203 -2.28 9.36 -21.03
CA ASN A 203 -1.49 10.57 -21.18
C ASN A 203 -2.34 11.85 -21.17
N ALA A 204 -3.52 11.84 -21.78
CA ALA A 204 -4.41 13.00 -21.75
C ALA A 204 -4.93 13.30 -20.33
N ILE A 205 -5.20 12.27 -19.55
CA ILE A 205 -5.61 12.42 -18.14
C ILE A 205 -4.43 12.94 -17.31
N TRP A 206 -3.22 12.42 -17.53
CA TRP A 206 -2.01 12.96 -16.88
C TRP A 206 -1.89 14.45 -17.11
N ASP A 207 -1.95 14.89 -18.39
CA ASP A 207 -1.83 16.31 -18.75
C ASP A 207 -2.91 17.19 -18.13
N ASN A 208 -4.13 16.66 -17.97
CA ASN A 208 -5.20 17.38 -17.29
C ASN A 208 -4.94 17.53 -15.78
N LEU A 209 -4.38 16.49 -15.13
CA LEU A 209 -4.01 16.55 -13.73
C LEU A 209 -2.83 17.51 -13.49
N ASP A 210 -1.84 17.50 -14.38
CA ASP A 210 -0.69 18.41 -14.33
C ASP A 210 -1.11 19.89 -14.44
N LYS A 211 -2.04 20.21 -15.34
CA LYS A 211 -2.64 21.56 -15.46
C LYS A 211 -3.34 22.05 -14.21
N LEU A 212 -3.77 21.14 -13.33
CA LEU A 212 -4.33 21.46 -12.02
C LEU A 212 -3.25 21.68 -10.93
N SER A 213 -1.97 21.70 -11.32
CA SER A 213 -0.84 21.74 -10.40
C SER A 213 -0.89 20.59 -9.39
N ILE A 214 -1.22 19.38 -9.86
CA ILE A 214 -1.06 18.14 -9.12
C ILE A 214 0.32 17.60 -9.52
N ASN A 215 1.32 17.90 -8.70
CA ASN A 215 2.71 17.62 -9.05
C ASN A 215 3.01 16.11 -9.03
N PRO A 216 3.77 15.58 -10.00
CA PRO A 216 4.21 14.20 -9.96
C PRO A 216 5.19 13.96 -8.81
N CYS A 217 5.04 12.80 -8.17
CA CYS A 217 5.83 12.37 -7.03
C CYS A 217 6.36 10.96 -7.27
N GLY A 218 7.63 10.71 -6.92
CA GLY A 218 8.27 9.42 -7.11
C GLY A 218 8.13 8.46 -5.93
N LEU A 219 8.68 7.25 -6.14
CA LEU A 219 8.63 6.17 -5.15
C LEU A 219 9.32 6.55 -3.83
N GLY A 220 10.34 7.42 -3.86
CA GLY A 220 10.99 7.90 -2.64
C GLY A 220 10.06 8.71 -1.74
N ALA A 221 9.23 9.58 -2.33
CA ALA A 221 8.20 10.31 -1.59
C ALA A 221 7.09 9.38 -1.11
N ARG A 222 6.67 8.41 -1.94
CA ARG A 222 5.70 7.38 -1.57
C ARG A 222 6.15 6.57 -0.36
N ASP A 223 7.41 6.13 -0.33
CA ASP A 223 7.97 5.38 0.80
C ASP A 223 8.05 6.23 2.08
N LEU A 224 8.51 7.49 1.97
CA LEU A 224 8.52 8.40 3.11
C LEU A 224 7.12 8.58 3.71
N LEU A 225 6.13 8.85 2.88
CA LEU A 225 4.75 9.11 3.30
C LEU A 225 4.09 7.88 3.94
N ARG A 226 4.31 6.67 3.39
CA ARG A 226 3.77 5.44 3.96
C ARG A 226 4.38 5.12 5.32
N ILE A 227 5.70 5.36 5.49
CA ILE A 227 6.38 5.17 6.78
C ILE A 227 5.81 6.13 7.83
N GLU A 228 5.66 7.42 7.50
CA GLU A 228 5.01 8.40 8.37
C GLU A 228 3.60 7.96 8.79
N ALA A 229 2.84 7.39 7.86
CA ALA A 229 1.49 6.87 8.10
C ALA A 229 1.47 5.50 8.79
N GLY A 230 2.63 4.88 9.03
CA GLY A 230 2.75 3.56 9.66
C GLY A 230 2.13 2.44 8.83
N LEU A 231 2.15 2.57 7.49
CA LEU A 231 1.62 1.58 6.55
C LEU A 231 2.69 0.55 6.18
N HIS A 232 2.25 -0.70 6.07
CA HIS A 232 3.12 -1.84 5.77
C HIS A 232 3.58 -1.82 4.31
N LEU A 233 4.73 -2.41 4.05
CA LEU A 233 5.22 -2.74 2.71
C LEU A 233 5.59 -4.22 2.67
N TYR A 234 5.08 -4.93 1.65
CA TYR A 234 5.48 -6.32 1.41
C TYR A 234 6.97 -6.39 1.08
N GLY A 235 7.66 -7.37 1.63
CA GLY A 235 9.11 -7.48 1.61
C GLY A 235 9.81 -6.86 2.83
N HIS A 236 9.13 -5.98 3.59
CA HIS A 236 9.67 -5.29 4.77
C HIS A 236 8.91 -5.66 6.05
N GLU A 237 7.74 -5.05 6.28
CA GLU A 237 6.87 -5.36 7.42
C GLU A 237 6.13 -6.68 7.24
N ILE A 238 5.77 -6.99 6.00
CA ILE A 238 5.08 -8.23 5.61
C ILE A 238 6.05 -9.10 4.81
N THR A 239 6.17 -10.37 5.18
CA THR A 239 6.89 -11.41 4.43
C THR A 239 6.03 -12.67 4.41
N LYS A 240 6.41 -13.67 3.61
CA LYS A 240 5.72 -14.97 3.57
C LYS A 240 5.58 -15.63 4.95
N GLU A 241 6.58 -15.44 5.81
CA GLU A 241 6.65 -16.03 7.14
C GLU A 241 6.06 -15.13 8.23
N SER A 242 5.52 -13.99 7.86
CA SER A 242 4.94 -13.07 8.83
C SER A 242 3.67 -13.64 9.46
N ASN A 243 3.58 -13.53 10.78
CA ASN A 243 2.33 -13.77 11.48
C ASN A 243 1.48 -12.48 11.45
N PRO A 244 0.25 -12.50 10.90
CA PRO A 244 -0.60 -11.31 10.79
C PRO A 244 -0.83 -10.57 12.12
N TYR A 245 -0.93 -11.31 13.22
CA TYR A 245 -1.16 -10.72 14.55
C TYR A 245 0.09 -9.98 15.07
N ASN A 246 1.29 -10.51 14.77
CA ASN A 246 2.57 -9.88 15.16
C ASN A 246 2.81 -8.54 14.46
N ILE A 247 2.29 -8.42 13.25
CA ILE A 247 2.45 -7.20 12.44
C ILE A 247 1.24 -6.26 12.53
N GLY A 248 0.28 -6.56 13.43
CA GLY A 248 -0.89 -5.71 13.67
C GLY A 248 -1.98 -5.80 12.59
N LEU A 249 -1.91 -6.77 11.69
CA LEU A 249 -2.89 -7.03 10.62
C LEU A 249 -3.92 -8.10 11.00
N GLY A 250 -3.88 -8.69 12.19
CA GLY A 250 -4.85 -9.68 12.64
C GLY A 250 -6.31 -9.20 12.56
N ARG A 251 -6.54 -7.88 12.66
CA ARG A 251 -7.87 -7.27 12.49
C ARG A 251 -8.44 -7.35 11.06
N LEU A 252 -7.62 -7.66 10.07
CA LEU A 252 -8.03 -7.85 8.68
C LEU A 252 -8.59 -9.25 8.44
N LEU A 253 -8.33 -10.16 9.37
CA LEU A 253 -8.76 -11.55 9.29
C LEU A 253 -10.18 -11.64 9.80
N GLU A 254 -11.11 -11.90 8.91
CA GLU A 254 -12.52 -12.09 9.28
C GLU A 254 -12.73 -13.51 9.82
N THR A 255 -13.12 -13.60 11.06
CA THR A 255 -13.28 -14.91 11.74
C THR A 255 -14.70 -15.47 11.72
N SER A 256 -15.65 -14.67 11.21
CA SER A 256 -17.07 -15.08 11.14
C SER A 256 -17.37 -16.02 9.96
N SER A 257 -16.61 -15.91 8.87
CA SER A 257 -16.73 -16.81 7.71
C SER A 257 -15.77 -17.99 7.84
N LYS A 258 -16.27 -19.22 7.58
CA LYS A 258 -15.47 -20.45 7.64
C LYS A 258 -15.01 -20.96 6.26
N ASN A 259 -15.34 -20.24 5.20
CA ASN A 259 -15.26 -20.75 3.82
C ASN A 259 -13.98 -20.35 3.09
N TYR A 260 -12.87 -20.02 3.80
CA TYR A 260 -11.60 -19.72 3.17
C TYR A 260 -10.50 -20.71 3.54
N ILE A 261 -9.52 -20.81 2.66
CA ILE A 261 -8.32 -21.65 2.88
C ILE A 261 -7.64 -21.18 4.18
N ASN A 262 -7.19 -22.14 4.99
CA ASN A 262 -6.53 -21.89 6.29
C ASN A 262 -7.40 -21.28 7.40
N TYR A 263 -8.71 -21.43 7.32
CA TYR A 263 -9.60 -20.98 8.40
C TYR A 263 -9.12 -21.46 9.79
N GLU A 264 -8.79 -22.75 9.93
CA GLU A 264 -8.34 -23.35 11.20
C GLU A 264 -7.02 -22.73 11.69
N TYR A 265 -6.07 -22.46 10.78
CA TYR A 265 -4.82 -21.79 11.12
C TYR A 265 -5.06 -20.36 11.63
N ILE A 266 -5.82 -19.58 10.87
CA ILE A 266 -6.06 -18.15 11.18
C ILE A 266 -6.85 -17.99 12.49
N ASN A 267 -7.75 -18.92 12.80
CA ASN A 267 -8.56 -18.90 14.02
C ASN A 267 -7.95 -19.63 15.20
N GLY A 268 -6.87 -20.37 14.98
CA GLY A 268 -6.16 -21.09 16.02
C GLY A 268 -5.54 -20.16 17.07
N ASP A 269 -5.49 -20.61 18.33
CA ASP A 269 -4.89 -19.83 19.42
C ASP A 269 -3.39 -19.58 19.21
N LYS A 270 -2.71 -20.57 18.61
CA LYS A 270 -1.26 -20.53 18.39
C LYS A 270 -0.80 -19.35 17.52
N ILE A 271 -1.57 -18.97 16.48
CA ILE A 271 -1.24 -17.81 15.64
C ILE A 271 -1.46 -16.50 16.41
N LYS A 272 -2.47 -16.45 17.31
CA LYS A 272 -2.82 -15.29 18.12
C LYS A 272 -1.81 -15.01 19.25
N GLU A 273 -1.06 -16.01 19.67
CA GLU A 273 -0.04 -15.92 20.72
C GLU A 273 1.27 -15.25 20.28
N GLY A 274 1.32 -14.63 19.14
CA GLY A 274 2.51 -14.03 18.56
C GLY A 274 3.43 -13.32 19.56
N LYS A 275 4.75 -13.51 19.38
CA LYS A 275 5.80 -13.03 20.31
C LYS A 275 6.29 -11.62 19.97
N ASP A 276 6.08 -11.17 18.77
CA ASP A 276 6.61 -9.91 18.25
C ASP A 276 5.50 -8.89 18.00
N VAL A 277 5.91 -7.64 17.81
CA VAL A 277 5.02 -6.51 17.50
C VAL A 277 5.76 -5.49 16.66
N LEU A 278 5.05 -4.81 15.75
CA LEU A 278 5.56 -3.62 15.07
C LEU A 278 5.39 -2.38 15.93
N VAL A 279 6.45 -1.57 15.97
CA VAL A 279 6.48 -0.30 16.71
C VAL A 279 7.06 0.80 15.82
N GLY A 280 6.70 2.05 16.14
CA GLY A 280 7.40 3.21 15.64
C GLY A 280 8.60 3.55 16.53
N LEU A 281 9.65 4.09 15.92
CA LEU A 281 10.87 4.53 16.58
C LEU A 281 11.22 5.94 16.11
N ILE A 282 11.33 6.89 17.03
CA ILE A 282 11.84 8.24 16.74
C ILE A 282 13.31 8.26 17.16
N VAL A 283 14.21 8.44 16.18
CA VAL A 283 15.66 8.47 16.41
C VAL A 283 16.05 9.85 16.96
N LYS A 284 16.77 9.89 18.07
CA LYS A 284 17.19 11.14 18.74
C LYS A 284 18.53 11.66 18.21
N ASP A 285 19.40 10.76 17.80
CA ASP A 285 20.73 11.08 17.30
C ASP A 285 20.72 11.37 15.78
N ARG A 286 21.82 11.93 15.29
CA ARG A 286 22.05 12.09 13.85
C ARG A 286 22.31 10.73 13.20
N GLY A 287 21.45 10.32 12.31
CA GLY A 287 21.54 9.08 11.54
C GLY A 287 20.17 8.58 11.13
N ILE A 288 20.15 7.68 10.17
CA ILE A 288 18.93 7.04 9.68
C ILE A 288 19.12 5.54 9.88
N ALA A 289 18.24 4.92 10.65
CA ALA A 289 18.14 3.48 10.72
C ALA A 289 17.55 2.93 9.42
N ARG A 290 18.06 1.78 8.98
CA ARG A 290 17.63 1.11 7.75
C ARG A 290 17.22 -0.32 8.07
N GLU A 291 16.52 -0.94 7.13
CA GLU A 291 16.16 -2.35 7.23
C GLU A 291 17.34 -3.21 7.67
N GLY A 292 17.05 -4.19 8.53
CA GLY A 292 18.04 -5.12 9.07
C GLY A 292 18.86 -4.59 10.27
N ASN A 293 18.86 -3.27 10.55
CA ASN A 293 19.53 -2.75 11.72
C ASN A 293 18.92 -3.33 13.01
N GLU A 294 19.77 -3.77 13.93
CA GLU A 294 19.36 -4.42 15.16
C GLU A 294 18.96 -3.41 16.24
N ILE A 295 17.93 -3.75 17.01
CA ILE A 295 17.43 -2.96 18.14
C ILE A 295 17.87 -3.60 19.43
N TYR A 296 18.43 -2.80 20.35
CA TYR A 296 19.03 -3.24 21.62
C TYR A 296 18.39 -2.58 22.85
N ILE A 297 18.28 -3.37 23.92
CA ILE A 297 18.11 -2.89 25.30
C ILE A 297 19.18 -3.60 26.16
N ASN A 298 19.98 -2.85 26.92
CA ASN A 298 21.01 -3.40 27.81
C ASN A 298 21.88 -4.48 27.12
N ASP A 299 22.43 -4.15 25.96
CA ASP A 299 23.26 -5.00 25.10
C ASP A 299 22.62 -6.29 24.58
N LYS A 300 21.31 -6.45 24.79
CA LYS A 300 20.53 -7.56 24.25
C LYS A 300 19.77 -7.14 23.00
N ILE A 301 19.89 -7.91 21.93
CA ILE A 301 19.07 -7.76 20.73
C ILE A 301 17.62 -8.11 21.08
N ILE A 302 16.71 -7.17 20.83
CA ILE A 302 15.27 -7.33 21.08
C ILE A 302 14.43 -7.30 19.82
N GLY A 303 15.01 -6.93 18.68
CA GLY A 303 14.31 -6.81 17.40
C GLY A 303 15.18 -6.27 16.30
N LYS A 304 14.53 -5.95 15.15
CA LYS A 304 15.17 -5.38 13.96
C LYS A 304 14.30 -4.29 13.35
N ILE A 305 14.94 -3.36 12.65
CA ILE A 305 14.29 -2.35 11.83
C ILE A 305 13.79 -3.01 10.55
N THR A 306 12.57 -2.68 10.15
CA THR A 306 11.97 -3.10 8.88
C THR A 306 11.99 -1.98 7.84
N SER A 307 11.80 -0.73 8.27
CA SER A 307 11.83 0.45 7.39
C SER A 307 12.31 1.68 8.14
N GLY A 308 12.94 2.61 7.44
CA GLY A 308 13.36 3.85 8.08
C GLY A 308 13.68 4.97 7.10
N THR A 309 13.37 6.20 7.49
CA THR A 309 13.54 7.41 6.69
C THR A 309 13.76 8.63 7.59
N HIS A 310 14.06 9.78 6.98
CA HIS A 310 13.99 11.08 7.66
C HIS A 310 12.66 11.76 7.31
N SER A 311 11.86 12.07 8.33
CA SER A 311 10.57 12.75 8.15
C SER A 311 10.71 14.25 8.34
N PRO A 312 10.39 15.06 7.33
CA PRO A 312 10.35 16.52 7.46
C PRO A 312 9.22 16.99 8.40
N ARG A 313 8.13 16.22 8.48
CA ARG A 313 6.98 16.54 9.36
C ARG A 313 7.28 16.27 10.84
N ILE A 314 7.98 15.21 11.13
CA ILE A 314 8.41 14.88 12.50
C ILE A 314 9.72 15.61 12.86
N LYS A 315 10.44 16.13 11.85
CA LYS A 315 11.76 16.78 11.97
C LYS A 315 12.82 15.87 12.61
N SER A 316 12.69 14.58 12.38
CA SER A 316 13.58 13.54 12.90
C SER A 316 13.65 12.35 11.96
N ALA A 317 14.68 11.53 12.14
CA ALA A 317 14.68 10.20 11.56
C ALA A 317 13.67 9.33 12.30
N ILE A 318 12.88 8.58 11.54
CA ILE A 318 11.86 7.66 12.02
C ILE A 318 12.10 6.27 11.43
N ALA A 319 11.71 5.25 12.17
CA ALA A 319 11.81 3.88 11.69
C ALA A 319 10.63 3.03 12.19
N ILE A 320 10.23 2.06 11.40
CA ILE A 320 9.37 0.97 11.82
C ILE A 320 10.28 -0.19 12.20
N GLY A 321 10.02 -0.82 13.34
CA GLY A 321 10.78 -1.98 13.80
C GLY A 321 9.87 -3.07 14.31
N LYS A 322 10.31 -4.31 14.15
CA LYS A 322 9.68 -5.50 14.71
C LYS A 322 10.50 -5.94 15.93
N LEU A 323 9.87 -5.98 17.09
CA LEU A 323 10.52 -6.34 18.33
C LEU A 323 9.65 -7.26 19.18
N ASN A 324 10.28 -7.97 20.12
CA ASN A 324 9.56 -8.82 21.06
C ASN A 324 8.61 -7.99 21.93
N LYS A 325 7.33 -8.39 21.96
CA LYS A 325 6.23 -7.66 22.63
C LYS A 325 6.48 -7.35 24.12
N LYS A 326 7.34 -8.13 24.80
CA LYS A 326 7.72 -7.88 26.19
C LYS A 326 8.41 -6.53 26.38
N PHE A 327 9.03 -6.00 25.32
CA PHE A 327 9.75 -4.73 25.33
C PHE A 327 8.91 -3.58 24.72
N ASN A 328 7.69 -3.87 24.27
CA ASN A 328 6.79 -2.86 23.72
C ASN A 328 6.19 -2.00 24.84
N ASN A 329 7.01 -1.11 25.36
CA ASN A 329 6.53 -0.06 26.28
C ASN A 329 6.84 1.30 25.62
N SER A 330 5.79 2.04 25.27
CA SER A 330 5.93 3.40 24.73
C SER A 330 6.68 4.28 25.71
N LYS A 331 7.62 5.09 25.19
CA LYS A 331 8.60 5.92 25.90
C LYS A 331 9.84 5.19 26.41
N ASN A 332 9.97 3.88 26.24
CA ASN A 332 11.25 3.24 26.45
C ASN A 332 12.26 3.71 25.41
N THR A 333 13.45 4.02 25.89
CA THR A 333 14.61 4.31 25.05
C THR A 333 15.29 3.00 24.68
N VAL A 334 15.58 2.85 23.40
CA VAL A 334 16.33 1.72 22.82
C VAL A 334 17.53 2.23 22.06
N LYS A 335 18.45 1.36 21.75
CA LYS A 335 19.59 1.66 20.87
C LYS A 335 19.44 0.91 19.56
N ILE A 336 19.71 1.57 18.45
CA ILE A 336 19.72 0.96 17.11
C ILE A 336 21.16 0.93 16.62
N LYS A 337 21.67 -0.25 16.30
CA LYS A 337 23.03 -0.39 15.76
C LYS A 337 23.04 -0.05 14.28
N VAL A 338 23.75 1.03 13.95
CA VAL A 338 23.95 1.49 12.57
C VAL A 338 25.45 1.53 12.29
N ARG A 339 25.96 0.55 11.56
CA ARG A 339 27.41 0.31 11.39
C ARG A 339 28.07 0.15 12.75
N GLU A 340 29.09 0.97 13.07
CA GLU A 340 29.84 0.94 14.35
C GLU A 340 29.23 1.84 15.44
N LYS A 341 28.07 2.48 15.19
CA LYS A 341 27.45 3.41 16.13
C LYS A 341 26.11 2.87 16.63
N TYR A 342 25.75 3.29 17.82
CA TYR A 342 24.44 3.09 18.38
C TYR A 342 23.69 4.42 18.37
N LEU A 343 22.50 4.43 17.73
CA LEU A 343 21.59 5.57 17.73
C LEU A 343 20.54 5.37 18.82
N GLU A 344 20.35 6.37 19.65
CA GLU A 344 19.27 6.37 20.63
C GLU A 344 17.93 6.63 19.95
N ALA A 345 16.91 5.85 20.30
CA ALA A 345 15.57 5.99 19.77
C ALA A 345 14.50 5.74 20.82
N GLU A 346 13.37 6.41 20.66
CA GLU A 346 12.20 6.26 21.52
C GLU A 346 11.14 5.42 20.85
N ILE A 347 10.61 4.41 21.56
CA ILE A 347 9.49 3.60 21.09
C ILE A 347 8.21 4.42 21.16
N ILE A 348 7.47 4.48 20.04
CA ILE A 348 6.17 5.11 19.96
C ILE A 348 5.14 4.17 19.33
N LYS A 349 3.87 4.48 19.54
CA LYS A 349 2.77 3.79 18.86
C LYS A 349 2.58 4.39 17.47
N LEU A 350 2.52 3.54 16.44
CA LEU A 350 2.19 3.93 15.07
C LEU A 350 0.74 4.47 14.95
N PRO A 351 0.46 5.39 14.02
CA PRO A 351 1.37 6.01 13.06
C PRO A 351 2.14 7.20 13.65
N PHE A 352 3.22 7.64 12.97
CA PHE A 352 3.95 8.86 13.29
C PHE A 352 3.16 10.12 12.93
N TYR A 353 2.48 10.07 11.81
CA TYR A 353 1.68 11.15 11.25
C TYR A 353 0.20 10.75 11.16
N ARG A 354 -0.66 11.67 11.56
CA ARG A 354 -2.12 11.58 11.34
C ARG A 354 -2.61 12.88 10.71
N ARG A 355 -3.32 12.79 9.60
CA ARG A 355 -3.95 13.96 9.00
C ARG A 355 -4.95 14.61 9.98
N LYS A 356 -5.05 15.94 9.94
CA LYS A 356 -6.12 16.65 10.64
C LYS A 356 -7.45 16.29 9.97
N LYS A 357 -8.46 16.08 10.78
CA LYS A 357 -9.84 15.84 10.29
C LYS A 357 -10.44 17.13 9.78
#